data_acba4d552027c2ba38ea2878c3c8af00
#
_entry.id   acba4d552027c2ba38ea2878c3c8af00
#
_cell.length_a   1.000
_cell.length_b   1.000
_cell.length_c   1.000
_cell.angle_alpha   90.00
_cell.angle_beta   90.00
_cell.angle_gamma   90.00
#
_symmetry.space_group_name_H-M   'P 1'
#
loop_
_entity.id
_entity.type
_entity.pdbx_description
1 polymer ?
#
loop_
_entity_poly.entity_id
_entity_poly.type
_entity_poly.pdbx_seq_one_letter_code
_entity_poly.pdbx_strand_id
1 'polypeptide(L)'
;DVPLKGLDYTLKALKILKNDFPKIHLIIIGKIKKNGHTERLIKKLNLEANVIFRSNLSKLEIKELYASSSIAIVSSLYEGFGYPVIEAMSCEIPLIATNVSAIPELTSNYAKLIEPKNSEMISNSAKEIFSNYPKYIEIAIEGRQHVIQNFNWIKITEEYEKVISKTIEEFNNANF
;
A
#
# COMPACT_ATOMS: atom_id res chain seq x y z
N ASP A 1 -9.86 11.65 -8.92
CA ASP A 1 -9.17 10.71 -9.82
C ASP A 1 -7.68 11.07 -9.85
N VAL A 2 -6.82 10.18 -9.36
CA VAL A 2 -5.36 10.35 -9.35
C VAL A 2 -4.75 9.17 -10.12
N PRO A 3 -4.44 9.34 -11.42
CA PRO A 3 -3.96 8.24 -12.27
C PRO A 3 -2.74 7.51 -11.70
N LEU A 4 -1.82 8.24 -11.05
CA LEU A 4 -0.60 7.69 -10.45
C LEU A 4 -0.86 6.67 -9.33
N LYS A 5 -2.05 6.65 -8.73
CA LYS A 5 -2.42 5.65 -7.71
C LYS A 5 -2.85 4.30 -8.28
N GLY A 6 -2.95 4.17 -9.60
CA GLY A 6 -3.20 2.90 -10.27
C GLY A 6 -4.55 2.25 -9.97
N LEU A 7 -5.53 3.00 -9.47
CA LEU A 7 -6.84 2.50 -9.05
C LEU A 7 -7.59 1.73 -10.15
N ASP A 8 -7.40 2.11 -11.41
CA ASP A 8 -7.97 1.43 -12.56
C ASP A 8 -7.61 -0.05 -12.61
N TYR A 9 -6.36 -0.36 -12.26
CA TYR A 9 -5.86 -1.76 -12.27
C TYR A 9 -6.44 -2.55 -11.10
N THR A 10 -6.59 -1.92 -9.92
CA THR A 10 -7.26 -2.53 -8.77
C THR A 10 -8.75 -2.79 -9.06
N LEU A 11 -9.46 -1.86 -9.71
CA LEU A 11 -10.85 -2.06 -10.09
C LEU A 11 -11.02 -3.20 -11.11
N LYS A 12 -10.12 -3.31 -12.09
CA LYS A 12 -10.12 -4.43 -13.05
C LYS A 12 -9.80 -5.76 -12.33
N ALA A 13 -8.88 -5.76 -11.39
CA ALA A 13 -8.59 -6.94 -10.55
C ALA A 13 -9.81 -7.34 -9.69
N LEU A 14 -10.49 -6.37 -9.09
CA LEU A 14 -11.73 -6.62 -8.36
C LEU A 14 -12.80 -7.28 -9.23
N LYS A 15 -12.92 -6.85 -10.50
CA LYS A 15 -13.83 -7.49 -11.47
C LYS A 15 -13.50 -8.97 -11.70
N ILE A 16 -12.22 -9.33 -11.73
CA ILE A 16 -11.79 -10.73 -11.86
C ILE A 16 -12.09 -11.49 -10.56
N LEU A 17 -11.73 -10.92 -9.41
CA LEU A 17 -11.93 -11.53 -8.08
C LEU A 17 -13.41 -11.77 -7.76
N LYS A 18 -14.31 -10.90 -8.20
CA LYS A 18 -15.76 -11.02 -7.98
C LYS A 18 -16.34 -12.32 -8.52
N ASN A 19 -15.73 -12.94 -9.54
CA ASN A 19 -16.19 -14.22 -10.08
C ASN A 19 -16.03 -15.36 -9.08
N ASP A 20 -14.93 -15.36 -8.31
CA ASP A 20 -14.62 -16.39 -7.32
C ASP A 20 -15.13 -16.01 -5.91
N PHE A 21 -15.22 -14.71 -5.66
CA PHE A 21 -15.64 -14.14 -4.37
C PHE A 21 -16.76 -13.12 -4.58
N PRO A 22 -18.02 -13.54 -4.82
CA PRO A 22 -19.11 -12.60 -5.17
C PRO A 22 -19.41 -11.52 -4.12
N LYS A 23 -19.08 -11.79 -2.85
CA LYS A 23 -19.28 -10.87 -1.72
C LYS A 23 -18.05 -10.01 -1.42
N ILE A 24 -17.00 -10.05 -2.26
CA ILE A 24 -15.81 -9.23 -2.04
C ILE A 24 -16.13 -7.74 -2.18
N HIS A 25 -15.55 -6.93 -1.30
CA HIS A 25 -15.66 -5.48 -1.34
C HIS A 25 -14.27 -4.84 -1.40
N LEU A 26 -14.18 -3.74 -2.13
CA LEU A 26 -13.01 -2.85 -2.14
C LEU A 26 -13.37 -1.56 -1.41
N ILE A 27 -12.66 -1.27 -0.33
CA ILE A 27 -12.76 0.00 0.37
C ILE A 27 -11.67 0.93 -0.16
N ILE A 28 -12.07 2.11 -0.65
CA ILE A 28 -11.16 3.12 -1.18
C ILE A 28 -11.16 4.32 -0.23
N ILE A 29 -9.99 4.62 0.32
CA ILE A 29 -9.80 5.84 1.14
C ILE A 29 -9.61 7.02 0.18
N GLY A 30 -10.63 7.84 0.06
CA GLY A 30 -10.65 8.99 -0.84
C GLY A 30 -12.06 9.43 -1.19
N LYS A 31 -12.17 10.50 -1.98
CA LYS A 31 -13.43 11.01 -2.50
C LYS A 31 -13.61 10.61 -3.94
N ILE A 32 -14.79 10.10 -4.28
CA ILE A 32 -15.17 9.90 -5.68
C ILE A 32 -15.55 11.24 -6.31
N LYS A 33 -15.05 11.49 -7.51
CA LYS A 33 -15.49 12.64 -8.31
C LYS A 33 -16.73 12.24 -9.09
N LYS A 34 -17.85 12.95 -8.85
CA LYS A 34 -19.10 12.75 -9.59
C LYS A 34 -18.85 12.92 -11.09
N ASN A 35 -19.35 11.99 -11.89
CA ASN A 35 -19.11 11.90 -13.34
C ASN A 35 -17.61 11.82 -13.71
N GLY A 36 -16.73 11.46 -12.77
CA GLY A 36 -15.29 11.28 -13.00
C GLY A 36 -14.98 9.96 -13.71
N HIS A 37 -13.69 9.80 -14.04
CA HIS A 37 -13.21 8.58 -14.69
C HIS A 37 -13.46 7.32 -13.84
N THR A 38 -13.13 7.38 -12.54
CA THR A 38 -13.30 6.25 -11.62
C THR A 38 -14.78 5.83 -11.51
N GLU A 39 -15.70 6.77 -11.37
CA GLU A 39 -17.14 6.45 -11.30
C GLU A 39 -17.63 5.76 -12.58
N ARG A 40 -17.24 6.28 -13.75
CA ARG A 40 -17.58 5.66 -15.04
C ARG A 40 -16.99 4.26 -15.18
N LEU A 41 -15.76 4.06 -14.72
CA LEU A 41 -15.11 2.75 -14.76
C LEU A 41 -15.81 1.73 -13.85
N ILE A 42 -16.18 2.12 -12.63
CA ILE A 42 -16.96 1.28 -11.70
C ILE A 42 -18.26 0.81 -12.35
N LYS A 43 -19.02 1.72 -12.96
CA LYS A 43 -20.26 1.39 -13.69
C LYS A 43 -20.00 0.46 -14.88
N LYS A 44 -18.97 0.78 -15.70
CA LYS A 44 -18.58 -0.06 -16.84
C LYS A 44 -18.23 -1.50 -16.44
N LEU A 45 -17.64 -1.69 -15.25
CA LEU A 45 -17.24 -2.98 -14.73
C LEU A 45 -18.34 -3.68 -13.92
N ASN A 46 -19.51 -3.04 -13.70
CA ASN A 46 -20.61 -3.51 -12.85
C ASN A 46 -20.15 -3.80 -11.42
N LEU A 47 -19.44 -2.83 -10.81
CA LEU A 47 -18.85 -2.95 -9.47
C LEU A 47 -19.48 -2.04 -8.41
N GLU A 48 -20.63 -1.39 -8.70
CA GLU A 48 -21.27 -0.42 -7.82
C GLU A 48 -21.57 -1.01 -6.43
N ALA A 49 -21.99 -2.26 -6.38
CA ALA A 49 -22.26 -2.95 -5.12
C ALA A 49 -20.99 -3.46 -4.39
N ASN A 50 -19.82 -3.43 -5.05
CA ASN A 50 -18.59 -3.98 -4.52
C ASN A 50 -17.55 -2.92 -4.12
N VAL A 51 -17.81 -1.64 -4.40
CA VAL A 51 -16.85 -0.54 -4.12
C VAL A 51 -17.45 0.44 -3.12
N ILE A 52 -16.69 0.69 -2.05
CA ILE A 52 -17.08 1.57 -0.96
C ILE A 52 -16.03 2.68 -0.84
N PHE A 53 -16.45 3.94 -0.90
CA PHE A 53 -15.58 5.09 -0.64
C PHE A 53 -15.69 5.55 0.79
N ARG A 54 -14.55 5.86 1.41
CA ARG A 54 -14.45 6.48 2.72
C ARG A 54 -13.52 7.70 2.62
N SER A 55 -13.92 8.82 3.19
CA SER A 55 -13.13 10.05 3.15
C SER A 55 -13.25 10.85 4.43
N ASN A 56 -12.31 11.79 4.65
CA ASN A 56 -12.23 12.61 5.87
C ASN A 56 -12.09 11.79 7.15
N LEU A 57 -11.37 10.67 7.06
CA LEU A 57 -11.14 9.77 8.18
C LEU A 57 -10.02 10.28 9.10
N SER A 58 -10.20 10.11 10.38
CA SER A 58 -9.15 10.23 11.38
C SER A 58 -8.13 9.09 11.25
N LYS A 59 -6.96 9.25 11.86
CA LYS A 59 -5.94 8.18 11.91
C LYS A 59 -6.48 6.89 12.56
N LEU A 60 -7.34 7.02 13.57
CA LEU A 60 -7.96 5.87 14.23
C LEU A 60 -8.89 5.12 13.28
N GLU A 61 -9.77 5.82 12.58
CA GLU A 61 -10.69 5.21 11.60
C GLU A 61 -9.93 4.53 10.44
N ILE A 62 -8.80 5.10 9.97
CA ILE A 62 -7.94 4.45 8.98
C ILE A 62 -7.37 3.14 9.55
N LYS A 63 -6.86 3.15 10.78
CA LYS A 63 -6.37 1.95 11.45
C LYS A 63 -7.46 0.87 11.58
N GLU A 64 -8.67 1.26 11.96
CA GLU A 64 -9.81 0.35 12.05
C GLU A 64 -10.20 -0.26 10.70
N LEU A 65 -10.12 0.52 9.61
CA LEU A 65 -10.34 0.01 8.26
C LEU A 65 -9.29 -1.02 7.86
N TYR A 66 -8.01 -0.78 8.14
CA TYR A 66 -6.98 -1.80 7.90
C TYR A 66 -7.23 -3.04 8.74
N ALA A 67 -7.52 -2.90 10.03
CA ALA A 67 -7.77 -4.02 10.95
C ALA A 67 -9.01 -4.86 10.58
N SER A 68 -10.01 -4.25 9.95
CA SER A 68 -11.23 -4.94 9.47
C SER A 68 -11.14 -5.48 8.04
N SER A 69 -10.04 -5.22 7.34
CA SER A 69 -9.82 -5.67 5.98
C SER A 69 -8.93 -6.91 5.94
N SER A 70 -9.11 -7.74 4.92
CA SER A 70 -8.30 -8.97 4.76
C SER A 70 -6.97 -8.73 4.04
N ILE A 71 -6.93 -7.78 3.11
CA ILE A 71 -5.74 -7.47 2.30
C ILE A 71 -5.72 -5.96 2.05
N ALA A 72 -4.53 -5.36 2.13
CA ALA A 72 -4.27 -4.02 1.60
C ALA A 72 -3.68 -4.09 0.19
N ILE A 73 -4.03 -3.13 -0.66
CA ILE A 73 -3.51 -3.03 -2.03
C ILE A 73 -2.99 -1.61 -2.28
N VAL A 74 -1.71 -1.50 -2.62
CA VAL A 74 -1.07 -0.25 -3.05
C VAL A 74 -0.63 -0.44 -4.50
N SER A 75 -1.48 -0.05 -5.44
CA SER A 75 -1.28 -0.25 -6.89
C SER A 75 -0.64 0.95 -7.60
N SER A 76 0.07 1.79 -6.86
CA SER A 76 0.66 3.04 -7.37
C SER A 76 1.60 2.80 -8.54
N LEU A 77 1.58 3.72 -9.51
CA LEU A 77 2.50 3.72 -10.64
C LEU A 77 3.80 4.47 -10.32
N TYR A 78 3.78 5.28 -9.29
CA TYR A 78 4.90 6.01 -8.73
C TYR A 78 4.58 6.42 -7.29
N GLU A 79 5.57 6.33 -6.39
CA GLU A 79 5.49 6.78 -5.01
C GLU A 79 6.81 7.46 -4.61
N GLY A 80 6.73 8.66 -4.07
CA GLY A 80 7.90 9.35 -3.54
C GLY A 80 8.47 8.68 -2.30
N PHE A 81 7.59 8.33 -1.36
CA PHE A 81 7.93 7.56 -0.15
C PHE A 81 7.07 6.30 -0.03
N GLY A 82 5.74 6.42 -0.01
CA GLY A 82 4.84 5.28 0.10
C GLY A 82 4.19 5.13 1.49
N TYR A 83 3.70 6.23 2.07
CA TYR A 83 3.00 6.18 3.37
C TYR A 83 1.94 5.08 3.46
N PRO A 84 1.08 4.83 2.45
CA PRO A 84 0.08 3.75 2.53
C PRO A 84 0.68 2.36 2.72
N VAL A 85 1.91 2.13 2.22
CA VAL A 85 2.65 0.87 2.43
C VAL A 85 3.01 0.72 3.91
N ILE A 86 3.63 1.75 4.50
CA ILE A 86 4.02 1.77 5.91
C ILE A 86 2.79 1.68 6.82
N GLU A 87 1.71 2.36 6.49
CA GLU A 87 0.44 2.29 7.23
C GLU A 87 -0.13 0.87 7.24
N ALA A 88 -0.21 0.21 6.07
CA ALA A 88 -0.69 -1.16 5.95
C ALA A 88 0.19 -2.13 6.76
N MET A 89 1.51 -2.07 6.58
CA MET A 89 2.45 -2.92 7.33
C MET A 89 2.35 -2.69 8.84
N SER A 90 2.19 -1.43 9.28
CA SER A 90 2.01 -1.10 10.71
C SER A 90 0.73 -1.70 11.31
N CYS A 91 -0.26 -2.01 10.48
CA CYS A 91 -1.53 -2.61 10.88
C CYS A 91 -1.58 -4.14 10.75
N GLU A 92 -0.45 -4.81 10.49
CA GLU A 92 -0.35 -6.27 10.36
C GLU A 92 -1.31 -6.86 9.32
N ILE A 93 -1.56 -6.14 8.24
CA ILE A 93 -2.42 -6.63 7.15
C ILE A 93 -1.57 -7.15 5.98
N PRO A 94 -1.88 -8.32 5.41
CA PRO A 94 -1.26 -8.78 4.19
C PRO A 94 -1.31 -7.72 3.09
N LEU A 95 -0.16 -7.42 2.49
CA LEU A 95 0.00 -6.31 1.56
C LEU A 95 0.37 -6.80 0.16
N ILE A 96 -0.37 -6.32 -0.84
CA ILE A 96 0.01 -6.36 -2.24
C ILE A 96 0.45 -4.95 -2.65
N ALA A 97 1.64 -4.81 -3.19
CA ALA A 97 2.15 -3.51 -3.61
C ALA A 97 2.88 -3.60 -4.95
N THR A 98 2.88 -2.53 -5.71
CA THR A 98 3.62 -2.47 -6.98
C THR A 98 5.11 -2.33 -6.75
N ASN A 99 5.90 -3.00 -7.58
CA ASN A 99 7.36 -2.94 -7.59
C ASN A 99 7.84 -1.66 -8.31
N VAL A 100 7.62 -0.49 -7.67
CA VAL A 100 8.00 0.81 -8.23
C VAL A 100 8.62 1.73 -7.18
N SER A 101 9.55 2.58 -7.61
CA SER A 101 10.13 3.67 -6.80
C SER A 101 10.60 3.16 -5.42
N ALA A 102 10.20 3.81 -4.33
CA ALA A 102 10.61 3.47 -2.97
C ALA A 102 9.92 2.21 -2.39
N ILE A 103 8.86 1.68 -3.02
CA ILE A 103 8.05 0.59 -2.44
C ILE A 103 8.87 -0.68 -2.13
N PRO A 104 9.75 -1.20 -3.02
CA PRO A 104 10.55 -2.39 -2.71
C PRO A 104 11.46 -2.21 -1.51
N GLU A 105 12.07 -1.03 -1.36
CA GLU A 105 12.93 -0.68 -0.23
C GLU A 105 12.15 -0.68 1.09
N LEU A 106 10.93 -0.10 1.08
CA LEU A 106 10.07 -0.04 2.26
C LEU A 106 9.57 -1.41 2.69
N THR A 107 9.18 -2.24 1.71
CA THR A 107 8.53 -3.51 2.00
C THR A 107 9.49 -4.64 2.31
N SER A 108 10.76 -4.55 1.84
CA SER A 108 11.67 -5.68 1.89
C SER A 108 10.99 -6.95 1.35
N ASN A 109 10.87 -8.00 2.18
CA ASN A 109 10.18 -9.26 1.84
C ASN A 109 8.79 -9.38 2.47
N TYR A 110 8.25 -8.31 3.06
CA TYR A 110 7.02 -8.34 3.86
C TYR A 110 5.76 -7.93 3.09
N ALA A 111 5.86 -7.82 1.77
CA ALA A 111 4.71 -7.61 0.88
C ALA A 111 4.81 -8.49 -0.38
N LYS A 112 3.67 -8.76 -0.99
CA LYS A 112 3.61 -9.36 -2.32
C LYS A 112 3.84 -8.27 -3.36
N LEU A 113 5.06 -8.19 -3.88
CA LEU A 113 5.39 -7.23 -4.94
C LEU A 113 4.90 -7.74 -6.31
N ILE A 114 4.32 -6.82 -7.07
CA ILE A 114 3.76 -7.08 -8.40
C ILE A 114 4.23 -6.00 -9.40
N GLU A 115 4.24 -6.35 -10.68
CA GLU A 115 4.49 -5.37 -11.73
C GLU A 115 3.35 -4.34 -11.81
N PRO A 116 3.68 -3.05 -12.02
CA PRO A 116 2.68 -2.01 -12.17
C PRO A 116 1.82 -2.25 -13.42
N LYS A 117 0.61 -1.68 -13.42
CA LYS A 117 -0.35 -1.78 -14.51
C LYS A 117 -0.85 -3.22 -14.80
N ASN A 118 -0.72 -4.15 -13.86
CA ASN A 118 -1.07 -5.55 -14.06
C ASN A 118 -2.22 -6.00 -13.14
N SER A 119 -3.45 -5.92 -13.65
CA SER A 119 -4.66 -6.30 -12.91
C SER A 119 -4.73 -7.82 -12.63
N GLU A 120 -4.16 -8.64 -13.51
CA GLU A 120 -4.14 -10.09 -13.34
C GLU A 120 -3.21 -10.48 -12.20
N MET A 121 -2.02 -9.87 -12.11
CA MET A 121 -1.12 -10.10 -10.99
C MET A 121 -1.74 -9.67 -9.66
N ILE A 122 -2.47 -8.54 -9.61
CA ILE A 122 -3.21 -8.14 -8.40
C ILE A 122 -4.21 -9.23 -8.01
N SER A 123 -5.05 -9.69 -8.94
CA SER A 123 -6.07 -10.69 -8.64
C SER A 123 -5.47 -12.04 -8.24
N ASN A 124 -4.43 -12.51 -8.92
CA ASN A 124 -3.76 -13.77 -8.61
C ASN A 124 -3.06 -13.72 -7.25
N SER A 125 -2.39 -12.60 -6.93
CA SER A 125 -1.78 -12.39 -5.62
C SER A 125 -2.83 -12.37 -4.50
N ALA A 126 -3.98 -11.75 -4.71
CA ALA A 126 -5.08 -11.77 -3.74
C ALA A 126 -5.62 -13.19 -3.51
N LYS A 127 -5.83 -13.99 -4.58
CA LYS A 127 -6.23 -15.39 -4.48
C LYS A 127 -5.21 -16.24 -3.74
N GLU A 128 -3.93 -16.05 -4.03
CA GLU A 128 -2.82 -16.72 -3.33
C GLU A 128 -2.84 -16.41 -1.84
N ILE A 129 -2.99 -15.12 -1.47
CA ILE A 129 -3.08 -14.70 -0.07
C ILE A 129 -4.29 -15.35 0.60
N PHE A 130 -5.49 -15.31 -0.01
CA PHE A 130 -6.69 -15.93 0.55
C PHE A 130 -6.54 -17.44 0.73
N SER A 131 -5.87 -18.14 -0.17
CA SER A 131 -5.63 -19.58 -0.08
C SER A 131 -4.63 -19.97 1.00
N ASN A 132 -3.72 -19.08 1.39
CA ASN A 132 -2.66 -19.30 2.38
C ASN A 132 -2.66 -18.23 3.47
N TYR A 133 -3.84 -17.78 3.89
CA TYR A 133 -4.01 -16.59 4.72
C TYR A 133 -3.18 -16.61 6.02
N PRO A 134 -3.11 -17.72 6.79
CA PRO A 134 -2.27 -17.76 8.01
C PRO A 134 -0.81 -17.42 7.75
N LYS A 135 -0.21 -17.95 6.67
CA LYS A 135 1.18 -17.62 6.29
C LYS A 135 1.37 -16.12 6.02
N TYR A 136 0.41 -15.49 5.37
CA TYR A 136 0.51 -14.07 5.03
C TYR A 136 0.25 -13.16 6.24
N ILE A 137 -0.48 -13.62 7.23
CA ILE A 137 -0.58 -12.94 8.54
C ILE A 137 0.78 -12.97 9.27
N GLU A 138 1.48 -14.10 9.29
CA GLU A 138 2.83 -14.19 9.88
C GLU A 138 3.79 -13.21 9.21
N ILE A 139 3.81 -13.15 7.87
CA ILE A 139 4.61 -12.18 7.10
C ILE A 139 4.22 -10.73 7.47
N ALA A 140 2.92 -10.44 7.64
CA ALA A 140 2.46 -9.11 7.97
C ALA A 140 2.86 -8.68 9.40
N ILE A 141 2.87 -9.61 10.36
CA ILE A 141 3.37 -9.39 11.73
C ILE A 141 4.88 -9.05 11.70
N GLU A 142 5.67 -9.81 10.95
CA GLU A 142 7.10 -9.52 10.75
C GLU A 142 7.30 -8.16 10.04
N GLY A 143 6.46 -7.86 9.06
CA GLY A 143 6.45 -6.57 8.36
C GLY A 143 6.22 -5.38 9.30
N ARG A 144 5.33 -5.51 10.27
CA ARG A 144 5.18 -4.49 11.31
C ARG A 144 6.44 -4.32 12.16
N GLN A 145 7.11 -5.40 12.55
CA GLN A 145 8.37 -5.32 13.30
C GLN A 145 9.44 -4.58 12.48
N HIS A 146 9.52 -4.88 11.19
CA HIS A 146 10.42 -4.18 10.26
C HIS A 146 10.12 -2.66 10.24
N VAL A 147 8.85 -2.25 10.17
CA VAL A 147 8.48 -0.83 10.22
C VAL A 147 8.89 -0.18 11.54
N ILE A 148 8.59 -0.81 12.67
CA ILE A 148 8.93 -0.29 14.01
C ILE A 148 10.44 -0.11 14.15
N GLN A 149 11.23 -1.04 13.64
CA GLN A 149 12.70 -1.01 13.75
C GLN A 149 13.38 -0.01 12.82
N ASN A 150 12.81 0.21 11.62
CA ASN A 150 13.51 0.95 10.57
C ASN A 150 12.91 2.32 10.23
N PHE A 151 11.63 2.57 10.56
CA PHE A 151 10.91 3.79 10.17
C PHE A 151 10.37 4.58 11.38
N ASN A 152 11.06 4.50 12.53
CA ASN A 152 10.74 5.32 13.68
C ASN A 152 11.58 6.62 13.70
N TRP A 153 11.02 7.67 14.28
CA TRP A 153 11.66 9.00 14.29
C TRP A 153 12.99 9.02 15.05
N ILE A 154 13.14 8.22 16.10
CA ILE A 154 14.38 8.18 16.89
C ILE A 154 15.55 7.74 15.99
N LYS A 155 15.39 6.59 15.33
CA LYS A 155 16.41 6.05 14.43
C LYS A 155 16.72 6.99 13.25
N ILE A 156 15.66 7.53 12.63
CA ILE A 156 15.82 8.47 11.52
C ILE A 156 16.62 9.71 11.96
N THR A 157 16.31 10.26 13.13
CA THR A 157 17.04 11.44 13.68
C THR A 157 18.51 11.11 13.94
N GLU A 158 18.80 9.95 14.53
CA GLU A 158 20.19 9.50 14.76
C GLU A 158 20.97 9.35 13.45
N GLU A 159 20.34 8.83 12.40
CA GLU A 159 20.96 8.70 11.08
C GLU A 159 21.25 10.07 10.43
N TYR A 160 20.32 11.01 10.54
CA TYR A 160 20.54 12.40 10.09
C TYR A 160 21.69 13.07 10.85
N GLU A 161 21.73 12.94 12.18
CA GLU A 161 22.81 13.49 12.99
C GLU A 161 24.17 12.95 12.58
N LYS A 162 24.29 11.65 12.33
CA LYS A 162 25.53 11.04 11.84
C LYS A 162 25.97 11.63 10.49
N VAL A 163 25.06 11.77 9.55
CA VAL A 163 25.36 12.32 8.22
C VAL A 163 25.83 13.77 8.34
N ILE A 164 25.10 14.59 9.12
CA ILE A 164 25.45 16.00 9.33
C ILE A 164 26.84 16.13 9.99
N SER A 165 27.08 15.37 11.07
CA SER A 165 28.37 15.42 11.80
C SER A 165 29.53 15.02 10.89
N LYS A 166 29.38 13.95 10.12
CA LYS A 166 30.38 13.50 9.15
C LYS A 166 30.67 14.57 8.09
N THR A 167 29.63 15.20 7.55
CA THR A 167 29.79 16.25 6.54
C THR A 167 30.54 17.46 7.08
N ILE A 168 30.27 17.85 8.35
CA ILE A 168 30.98 18.96 9.02
C ILE A 168 32.46 18.59 9.23
N GLU A 169 32.75 17.37 9.67
CA GLU A 169 34.13 16.91 9.84
C GLU A 169 34.91 16.89 8.51
N GLU A 170 34.32 16.37 7.44
CA GLU A 170 34.92 16.36 6.11
C GLU A 170 35.18 17.77 5.58
N PHE A 171 34.22 18.69 5.77
CA PHE A 171 34.38 20.09 5.37
C PHE A 171 35.52 20.78 6.13
N ASN A 172 35.62 20.57 7.44
CA ASN A 172 36.68 21.14 8.27
C ASN A 172 38.06 20.60 7.87
N ASN A 173 38.16 19.30 7.57
CA ASN A 173 39.41 18.67 7.16
C ASN A 173 39.86 19.05 5.74
N ALA A 174 38.94 19.46 4.87
CA ALA A 174 39.25 19.88 3.51
C ALA A 174 39.72 21.35 3.42
N ASN A 175 39.49 22.15 4.47
CA ASN A 175 39.83 23.58 4.51
C ASN A 175 41.07 23.88 5.39
N PHE A 176 41.84 22.88 5.73
CA PHE A 176 43.17 22.94 6.35
C PHE A 176 44.15 22.14 5.49
#